data_e5d4ff481216868f408aa22ef9018b66
#
_entry.id   e5d4ff481216868f408aa22ef9018b66
#
_cell.length_a   1.000
_cell.length_b   1.000
_cell.length_c   1.000
_cell.angle_alpha   90.00
_cell.angle_beta   90.00
_cell.angle_gamma   90.00
#
_symmetry.space_group_name_H-M   'P 1'
#
loop_
_entity.id
_entity.type
_entity.pdbx_description
1 polymer ?
#
loop_
_entity_poly.entity_id
_entity_poly.type
_entity_poly.pdbx_seq_one_letter_code
_entity_poly.pdbx_strand_id
1 'polypeptide(L)'
;MSNPADSDIARRGFLKTLASAAATLPLPPPNAAAAIAGASAATVATTSATVSAQTAGNPADGYQYFSIEEAALVEAVVDTMCPADQLTPSGTACGLATYIDRQLSGSFGNGGRTYMAGPWQTGKPQQGYQLSLDPKSFFSAGAVAAQASCQTTTGKKFQELSPTDRDAFLHSLSDGKITSERVPLAQWFNDLLYPLFEQACFADPIYGGNRDKVFWRMVGYPGLPAFNTLNVKEFRGKPFPDAKQPKSIQDFS
;
A
#
# COMPACT_ATOMS: atom_id res chain seq x y z
N MET A 1 -15.78 -15.10 -23.85
CA MET A 1 -16.67 -14.19 -23.10
C MET A 1 -16.36 -14.44 -21.61
N SER A 2 -15.43 -13.70 -21.07
CA SER A 2 -15.04 -13.77 -19.66
C SER A 2 -15.96 -12.88 -18.84
N ASN A 3 -16.44 -13.44 -17.74
CA ASN A 3 -17.44 -12.88 -16.85
C ASN A 3 -16.88 -11.67 -16.10
N PRO A 4 -17.52 -10.49 -16.07
CA PRO A 4 -17.02 -9.30 -15.37
C PRO A 4 -17.02 -9.43 -13.83
N ALA A 5 -17.50 -10.54 -13.27
CA ALA A 5 -17.50 -10.78 -11.82
C ALA A 5 -16.13 -11.18 -11.23
N ASP A 6 -15.11 -11.47 -12.05
CA ASP A 6 -13.77 -11.85 -11.57
C ASP A 6 -12.82 -10.66 -11.28
N SER A 7 -13.23 -9.42 -11.58
CA SER A 7 -12.44 -8.24 -11.26
C SER A 7 -12.70 -7.64 -9.87
N ASP A 8 -13.69 -8.14 -9.17
CA ASP A 8 -14.14 -7.70 -7.84
C ASP A 8 -13.44 -8.39 -6.66
N ILE A 9 -12.24 -8.92 -6.86
CA ILE A 9 -11.37 -9.19 -5.71
C ILE A 9 -10.95 -7.81 -5.23
N ALA A 10 -11.79 -7.26 -4.37
CA ALA A 10 -11.56 -5.98 -3.73
C ALA A 10 -10.10 -5.98 -3.23
N ARG A 11 -9.34 -4.97 -3.62
CA ARG A 11 -7.92 -4.77 -3.31
C ARG A 11 -7.63 -4.89 -1.82
N ARG A 12 -8.59 -4.51 -0.97
CA ARG A 12 -8.66 -4.84 0.46
C ARG A 12 -8.91 -6.33 0.74
N GLY A 13 -9.65 -7.03 -0.09
CA GLY A 13 -9.88 -8.46 0.03
C GLY A 13 -8.61 -9.27 -0.16
N PHE A 14 -7.73 -8.85 -1.06
CA PHE A 14 -6.45 -9.52 -1.29
C PHE A 14 -5.54 -9.47 -0.05
N LEU A 15 -5.37 -8.31 0.57
CA LEU A 15 -4.59 -8.17 1.80
C LEU A 15 -5.25 -8.89 2.99
N LYS A 16 -6.59 -8.85 3.11
CA LYS A 16 -7.32 -9.59 4.14
C LYS A 16 -7.31 -11.11 3.91
N THR A 17 -7.34 -11.56 2.66
CA THR A 17 -7.28 -12.99 2.33
C THR A 17 -5.91 -13.58 2.64
N LEU A 18 -4.83 -12.83 2.41
CA LEU A 18 -3.47 -13.22 2.83
C LEU A 18 -3.34 -13.28 4.35
N ALA A 19 -3.93 -12.33 5.07
CA ALA A 19 -3.94 -12.32 6.53
C ALA A 19 -4.76 -13.50 7.12
N SER A 20 -5.89 -13.85 6.51
CA SER A 20 -6.74 -14.98 6.93
C SER A 20 -6.10 -16.33 6.66
N ALA A 21 -5.31 -16.47 5.58
CA ALA A 21 -4.61 -17.72 5.29
C ALA A 21 -3.50 -18.03 6.30
N ALA A 22 -2.93 -17.01 6.95
CA ALA A 22 -1.97 -17.19 8.04
C ALA A 22 -2.62 -17.60 9.38
N ALA A 23 -3.93 -17.41 9.56
CA ALA A 23 -4.65 -17.68 10.81
C ALA A 23 -5.24 -19.09 10.93
N THR A 24 -5.13 -19.95 9.92
CA THR A 24 -5.71 -21.31 9.90
C THR A 24 -4.71 -22.44 10.19
N LEU A 25 -3.68 -22.20 10.99
CA LEU A 25 -2.90 -23.29 11.55
C LEU A 25 -3.57 -23.79 12.84
N PRO A 26 -3.84 -25.10 12.98
CA PRO A 26 -4.50 -25.64 14.16
C PRO A 26 -3.59 -25.52 15.39
N LEU A 27 -4.09 -24.86 16.44
CA LEU A 27 -3.48 -24.87 17.77
C LEU A 27 -3.60 -26.26 18.39
N PRO A 28 -2.57 -26.77 19.06
CA PRO A 28 -2.66 -28.00 19.84
C PRO A 28 -3.59 -27.79 21.05
N PRO A 29 -4.28 -28.83 21.53
CA PRO A 29 -5.25 -28.73 22.63
C PRO A 29 -4.54 -28.42 23.96
N PRO A 30 -5.17 -27.63 24.84
CA PRO A 30 -4.63 -27.39 26.18
C PRO A 30 -4.86 -28.59 27.08
N ASN A 31 -3.79 -29.14 27.63
CA ASN A 31 -3.89 -30.09 28.73
C ASN A 31 -4.30 -29.38 30.01
N ALA A 32 -5.33 -29.91 30.64
CA ALA A 32 -5.86 -29.51 31.93
C ALA A 32 -4.89 -29.86 33.09
N ALA A 33 -4.71 -28.93 34.03
CA ALA A 33 -4.62 -29.26 35.44
C ALA A 33 -4.70 -28.02 36.34
N ALA A 34 -5.62 -28.14 37.26
CA ALA A 34 -5.60 -27.76 38.67
C ALA A 34 -5.81 -26.26 39.08
N ALA A 35 -6.94 -26.11 39.71
CA ALA A 35 -7.38 -24.99 40.53
C ALA A 35 -6.47 -24.71 41.72
N ILE A 36 -6.34 -23.43 42.11
CA ILE A 36 -6.35 -23.02 43.55
C ILE A 36 -7.00 -21.63 43.64
N ALA A 37 -7.92 -21.54 44.57
CA ALA A 37 -8.67 -20.35 44.94
C ALA A 37 -7.80 -19.35 45.72
N GLY A 38 -8.04 -18.06 45.51
CA GLY A 38 -7.47 -16.99 46.32
C GLY A 38 -8.15 -15.66 46.00
N ALA A 39 -9.14 -15.28 46.81
CA ALA A 39 -9.80 -13.99 46.72
C ALA A 39 -8.86 -12.86 47.20
N SER A 40 -8.73 -11.81 46.43
CA SER A 40 -8.38 -10.48 46.93
C SER A 40 -8.90 -9.41 45.99
N ALA A 41 -9.74 -8.56 46.50
CA ALA A 41 -10.26 -7.36 45.86
C ALA A 41 -9.10 -6.40 45.56
N ALA A 42 -8.97 -5.98 44.30
CA ALA A 42 -8.13 -4.86 43.93
C ALA A 42 -8.83 -4.00 42.88
N THR A 43 -9.08 -2.82 43.26
CA THR A 43 -9.53 -1.60 42.63
C THR A 43 -9.27 -1.56 41.12
N VAL A 44 -10.37 -1.40 40.36
CA VAL A 44 -10.31 -1.10 38.91
C VAL A 44 -9.84 0.34 38.75
N ALA A 45 -8.55 0.52 38.49
CA ALA A 45 -8.04 1.77 37.96
C ALA A 45 -8.28 1.75 36.44
N THR A 46 -9.26 2.52 35.99
CA THR A 46 -9.52 2.82 34.59
C THR A 46 -8.37 3.67 34.06
N THR A 47 -7.33 3.01 33.55
CA THR A 47 -6.29 3.69 32.77
C THR A 47 -6.86 3.91 31.37
N SER A 48 -7.37 5.12 31.14
CA SER A 48 -7.62 5.61 29.77
C SER A 48 -6.29 5.63 29.06
N ALA A 49 -6.01 4.58 28.29
CA ALA A 49 -4.92 4.60 27.32
C ALA A 49 -5.30 5.63 26.26
N THR A 50 -4.78 6.84 26.40
CA THR A 50 -4.70 7.81 25.34
C THR A 50 -3.87 7.18 24.24
N VAL A 51 -4.51 6.70 23.20
CA VAL A 51 -3.85 6.36 21.94
C VAL A 51 -3.31 7.67 21.41
N SER A 52 -2.06 7.96 21.74
CA SER A 52 -1.30 9.02 21.11
C SER A 52 -1.22 8.65 19.64
N ALA A 53 -1.92 9.39 18.80
CA ALA A 53 -1.69 9.40 17.37
C ALA A 53 -0.22 9.76 17.14
N GLN A 54 0.62 8.77 16.97
CA GLN A 54 1.98 8.98 16.48
C GLN A 54 1.91 9.26 14.99
N THR A 55 1.61 10.49 14.64
CA THR A 55 2.06 11.12 13.41
C THR A 55 3.56 11.32 13.54
N ALA A 56 4.32 10.34 13.13
CA ALA A 56 5.75 10.52 12.98
C ALA A 56 6.21 9.88 11.68
N GLY A 57 5.88 10.54 10.58
CA GLY A 57 6.81 10.56 9.46
C GLY A 57 8.08 11.24 9.99
N ASN A 58 9.23 10.59 9.83
CA ASN A 58 10.50 11.14 10.27
C ASN A 58 10.73 12.45 9.47
N PRO A 59 10.82 13.64 10.10
CA PRO A 59 10.97 14.91 9.39
C PRO A 59 12.31 15.03 8.64
N ALA A 60 13.18 14.02 8.71
CA ALA A 60 14.44 13.97 7.98
C ALA A 60 14.29 13.59 6.48
N ASP A 61 13.15 13.02 6.08
CA ASP A 61 12.88 12.63 4.69
C ASP A 61 11.78 13.50 4.10
N GLY A 62 12.08 14.77 3.86
CA GLY A 62 11.19 15.63 3.06
C GLY A 62 10.93 15.00 1.69
N TYR A 63 9.72 15.16 1.17
CA TYR A 63 9.39 14.73 -0.19
C TYR A 63 10.25 15.49 -1.21
N GLN A 64 10.72 14.79 -2.24
CA GLN A 64 11.60 15.34 -3.27
C GLN A 64 10.81 15.87 -4.47
N TYR A 65 9.65 15.31 -4.72
CA TYR A 65 8.81 15.59 -5.89
C TYR A 65 7.47 16.22 -5.50
N PHE A 66 6.80 15.68 -4.49
CA PHE A 66 5.46 16.12 -4.14
C PHE A 66 5.42 17.55 -3.64
N SER A 67 4.49 18.34 -4.18
CA SER A 67 4.01 19.55 -3.52
C SER A 67 3.29 19.20 -2.20
N ILE A 68 3.08 20.18 -1.34
CA ILE A 68 2.36 19.99 -0.06
C ILE A 68 0.95 19.40 -0.29
N GLU A 69 0.28 19.83 -1.35
CA GLU A 69 -1.08 19.35 -1.67
C GLU A 69 -1.07 17.92 -2.22
N GLU A 70 -0.12 17.59 -3.08
CA GLU A 70 0.06 16.22 -3.58
C GLU A 70 0.45 15.27 -2.46
N ALA A 71 1.35 15.67 -1.57
CA ALA A 71 1.73 14.88 -0.40
C ALA A 71 0.51 14.56 0.48
N ALA A 72 -0.30 15.58 0.82
CA ALA A 72 -1.50 15.39 1.63
C ALA A 72 -2.53 14.45 0.95
N LEU A 73 -2.67 14.53 -0.38
CA LEU A 73 -3.52 13.60 -1.13
C LEU A 73 -2.96 12.18 -1.06
N VAL A 74 -1.67 12.00 -1.37
CA VAL A 74 -1.04 10.68 -1.45
C VAL A 74 -1.03 10.00 -0.09
N GLU A 75 -0.68 10.72 0.97
CA GLU A 75 -0.75 10.22 2.35
C GLU A 75 -2.16 9.72 2.70
N ALA A 76 -3.19 10.51 2.38
CA ALA A 76 -4.57 10.11 2.61
C ALA A 76 -4.98 8.89 1.77
N VAL A 77 -4.48 8.78 0.53
CA VAL A 77 -4.73 7.63 -0.35
C VAL A 77 -4.07 6.36 0.20
N VAL A 78 -2.77 6.42 0.54
CA VAL A 78 -2.06 5.24 1.04
C VAL A 78 -2.59 4.79 2.40
N ASP A 79 -3.03 5.71 3.26
CA ASP A 79 -3.65 5.38 4.55
C ASP A 79 -5.08 4.82 4.39
N THR A 80 -5.77 5.18 3.30
CA THR A 80 -7.07 4.57 2.97
C THR A 80 -6.89 3.16 2.44
N MET A 81 -5.89 2.93 1.59
CA MET A 81 -5.61 1.62 0.99
C MET A 81 -4.92 0.66 1.96
N CYS A 82 -4.15 1.20 2.91
CA CYS A 82 -3.47 0.47 3.97
C CYS A 82 -3.75 1.17 5.33
N PRO A 83 -4.95 1.03 5.90
CA PRO A 83 -5.25 1.58 7.21
C PRO A 83 -4.47 0.84 8.29
N ALA A 84 -4.13 1.55 9.38
CA ALA A 84 -3.51 0.93 10.54
C ALA A 84 -4.45 -0.12 11.16
N ASP A 85 -3.93 -1.31 11.39
CA ASP A 85 -4.63 -2.39 12.05
C ASP A 85 -3.69 -3.20 12.97
N GLN A 86 -4.11 -4.40 13.39
CA GLN A 86 -3.29 -5.27 14.24
C GLN A 86 -2.08 -5.89 13.51
N LEU A 87 -2.07 -5.89 12.18
CA LEU A 87 -1.04 -6.52 11.35
C LEU A 87 -0.05 -5.51 10.81
N THR A 88 -0.53 -4.32 10.44
CA THR A 88 0.28 -3.30 9.78
C THR A 88 0.03 -1.91 10.37
N PRO A 89 1.07 -1.07 10.51
CA PRO A 89 0.91 0.37 10.67
C PRO A 89 0.18 0.98 9.45
N SER A 90 -0.15 2.28 9.50
CA SER A 90 -0.75 2.96 8.35
C SER A 90 0.21 3.00 7.15
N GLY A 91 -0.34 3.21 5.95
CA GLY A 91 0.45 3.32 4.73
C GLY A 91 1.53 4.39 4.79
N THR A 92 1.20 5.55 5.36
CA THR A 92 2.17 6.64 5.60
C THR A 92 3.27 6.20 6.58
N ALA A 93 2.93 5.56 7.68
CA ALA A 93 3.90 5.04 8.64
C ALA A 93 4.80 3.96 8.04
N CYS A 94 4.27 3.12 7.14
CA CYS A 94 5.04 2.14 6.37
C CYS A 94 5.94 2.78 5.28
N GLY A 95 5.87 4.11 5.07
CA GLY A 95 6.68 4.83 4.09
C GLY A 95 6.19 4.73 2.65
N LEU A 96 4.93 4.31 2.42
CA LEU A 96 4.44 4.08 1.07
C LEU A 96 4.41 5.36 0.23
N ALA A 97 4.02 6.49 0.83
CA ALA A 97 4.08 7.79 0.16
C ALA A 97 5.52 8.21 -0.19
N THR A 98 6.48 7.95 0.70
CA THR A 98 7.91 8.21 0.46
C THR A 98 8.45 7.41 -0.73
N TYR A 99 8.05 6.14 -0.86
CA TYR A 99 8.43 5.32 -2.00
C TYR A 99 7.92 5.92 -3.32
N ILE A 100 6.62 6.27 -3.37
CA ILE A 100 5.99 6.84 -4.56
C ILE A 100 6.69 8.15 -4.97
N ASP A 101 6.95 9.02 -4.00
CA ASP A 101 7.69 10.27 -4.21
C ASP A 101 9.06 10.05 -4.85
N ARG A 102 9.85 9.12 -4.29
CA ARG A 102 11.19 8.79 -4.80
C ARG A 102 11.17 8.16 -6.19
N GLN A 103 10.16 7.34 -6.50
CA GLN A 103 10.02 6.80 -7.85
C GLN A 103 9.71 7.91 -8.87
N LEU A 104 8.83 8.85 -8.51
CA LEU A 104 8.45 9.95 -9.39
C LEU A 104 9.56 11.00 -9.53
N SER A 105 10.37 11.22 -8.51
CA SER A 105 11.54 12.11 -8.59
C SER A 105 12.68 11.51 -9.43
N GLY A 106 12.72 10.20 -9.57
CA GLY A 106 13.80 9.46 -10.22
C GLY A 106 13.64 9.27 -11.73
N SER A 107 14.42 8.32 -12.26
CA SER A 107 14.42 7.96 -13.68
C SER A 107 13.06 7.46 -14.16
N PHE A 108 12.32 6.72 -13.33
CA PHE A 108 10.99 6.25 -13.67
C PHE A 108 10.04 7.43 -13.94
N GLY A 109 9.98 8.42 -13.04
CA GLY A 109 9.14 9.60 -13.22
C GLY A 109 9.44 10.37 -14.49
N ASN A 110 10.70 10.39 -14.92
CA ASN A 110 11.14 11.03 -16.17
C ASN A 110 10.96 10.14 -17.42
N GLY A 111 10.25 9.01 -17.31
CA GLY A 111 10.02 8.10 -18.44
C GLY A 111 11.24 7.31 -18.91
N GLY A 112 12.27 7.14 -18.06
CA GLY A 112 13.56 6.55 -18.43
C GLY A 112 13.52 5.11 -18.94
N ARG A 113 12.41 4.40 -18.78
CA ARG A 113 12.17 3.05 -19.32
C ARG A 113 10.91 2.97 -20.17
N THR A 114 10.32 4.12 -20.51
CA THR A 114 9.09 4.19 -21.28
C THR A 114 9.38 4.79 -22.65
N TYR A 115 8.82 4.21 -23.70
CA TYR A 115 8.92 4.78 -25.03
C TYR A 115 8.01 6.01 -25.11
N MET A 116 8.64 7.19 -25.22
CA MET A 116 7.97 8.48 -25.16
C MET A 116 7.92 9.20 -26.52
N ALA A 117 8.18 8.51 -27.61
CA ALA A 117 8.08 9.09 -28.96
C ALA A 117 6.73 8.73 -29.61
N GLY A 118 5.98 9.75 -30.06
CA GLY A 118 4.73 9.53 -30.81
C GLY A 118 4.92 8.85 -32.16
N PRO A 119 3.83 8.58 -32.91
CA PRO A 119 2.49 9.10 -32.68
C PRO A 119 1.72 8.37 -31.56
N TRP A 120 0.97 9.12 -30.76
CA TRP A 120 0.14 8.60 -29.66
C TRP A 120 -1.19 8.10 -30.21
N GLN A 121 -1.51 6.83 -29.98
CA GLN A 121 -2.75 6.20 -30.40
C GLN A 121 -3.36 5.45 -29.23
N THR A 122 -4.69 5.32 -29.21
CA THR A 122 -5.38 4.51 -28.22
C THR A 122 -4.90 3.07 -28.27
N GLY A 123 -4.30 2.61 -27.19
CA GLY A 123 -3.79 1.24 -27.05
C GLY A 123 -4.88 0.27 -26.56
N LYS A 124 -4.51 -1.02 -26.49
CA LYS A 124 -5.30 -2.02 -25.77
C LYS A 124 -5.13 -1.82 -24.25
N PRO A 125 -6.11 -2.24 -23.42
CA PRO A 125 -6.01 -2.08 -21.95
C PRO A 125 -4.70 -2.62 -21.35
N GLN A 126 -4.13 -3.69 -21.92
CA GLN A 126 -2.90 -4.32 -21.43
C GLN A 126 -1.62 -3.52 -21.76
N GLN A 127 -1.72 -2.48 -22.58
CA GLN A 127 -0.58 -1.66 -22.98
C GLN A 127 -0.37 -0.44 -22.06
N GLY A 128 -1.23 -0.27 -21.03
CA GLY A 128 -1.21 0.88 -20.14
C GLY A 128 -1.65 2.18 -20.81
N TYR A 129 -1.40 3.29 -20.17
CA TYR A 129 -1.77 4.59 -20.73
C TYR A 129 -0.89 4.96 -21.94
N GLN A 130 -1.51 5.58 -22.95
CA GLN A 130 -0.87 6.01 -24.18
C GLN A 130 -0.99 7.52 -24.32
N LEU A 131 -0.26 8.26 -23.48
CA LEU A 131 -0.28 9.73 -23.42
C LEU A 131 1.11 10.29 -23.67
N SER A 132 1.18 11.52 -24.16
CA SER A 132 2.43 12.29 -24.34
C SER A 132 2.97 12.84 -23.00
N LEU A 133 2.55 12.27 -21.87
CA LEU A 133 2.96 12.67 -20.52
C LEU A 133 3.90 11.61 -19.95
N ASP A 134 5.04 12.04 -19.42
CA ASP A 134 5.86 11.17 -18.61
C ASP A 134 5.14 10.79 -17.29
N PRO A 135 5.57 9.74 -16.60
CA PRO A 135 4.88 9.27 -15.40
C PRO A 135 4.68 10.35 -14.33
N LYS A 136 5.66 11.22 -14.11
CA LYS A 136 5.53 12.30 -13.12
C LYS A 136 4.50 13.34 -13.55
N SER A 137 4.53 13.78 -14.80
CA SER A 137 3.57 14.75 -15.33
C SER A 137 2.15 14.18 -15.35
N PHE A 138 2.01 12.89 -15.70
CA PHE A 138 0.72 12.20 -15.64
C PHE A 138 0.23 12.07 -14.20
N PHE A 139 1.14 11.81 -13.26
CA PHE A 139 0.81 11.71 -11.84
C PHE A 139 0.25 13.04 -11.30
N SER A 140 0.97 14.16 -11.50
CA SER A 140 0.52 15.48 -11.03
C SER A 140 -0.78 15.91 -11.68
N ALA A 141 -0.92 15.73 -13.01
CA ALA A 141 -2.15 16.05 -13.70
C ALA A 141 -3.35 15.24 -13.17
N GLY A 142 -3.16 13.96 -12.88
CA GLY A 142 -4.18 13.10 -12.30
C GLY A 142 -4.51 13.46 -10.86
N ALA A 143 -3.52 13.79 -10.04
CA ALA A 143 -3.71 14.23 -8.66
C ALA A 143 -4.57 15.51 -8.59
N VAL A 144 -4.24 16.51 -9.42
CA VAL A 144 -5.02 17.75 -9.52
C VAL A 144 -6.46 17.47 -9.99
N ALA A 145 -6.62 16.64 -11.02
CA ALA A 145 -7.94 16.31 -11.54
C ALA A 145 -8.78 15.48 -10.55
N ALA A 146 -8.18 14.55 -9.82
CA ALA A 146 -8.85 13.76 -8.78
C ALA A 146 -9.32 14.64 -7.63
N GLN A 147 -8.48 15.57 -7.14
CA GLN A 147 -8.87 16.54 -6.12
C GLN A 147 -10.00 17.44 -6.57
N ALA A 148 -9.93 17.98 -7.81
CA ALA A 148 -10.99 18.81 -8.36
C ALA A 148 -12.31 18.06 -8.48
N SER A 149 -12.29 16.81 -8.94
CA SER A 149 -13.47 15.94 -9.03
C SER A 149 -14.04 15.64 -7.64
N CYS A 150 -13.19 15.36 -6.65
CA CYS A 150 -13.60 15.16 -5.28
C CYS A 150 -14.31 16.40 -4.71
N GLN A 151 -13.70 17.58 -4.90
CA GLN A 151 -14.26 18.84 -4.42
C GLN A 151 -15.58 19.20 -5.10
N THR A 152 -15.71 18.93 -6.40
CA THR A 152 -16.96 19.16 -7.14
C THR A 152 -18.08 18.24 -6.64
N THR A 153 -17.76 16.98 -6.35
CA THR A 153 -18.77 15.97 -5.97
C THR A 153 -19.16 16.06 -4.49
N THR A 154 -18.20 16.35 -3.62
CA THR A 154 -18.39 16.26 -2.15
C THR A 154 -18.31 17.61 -1.42
N GLY A 155 -17.85 18.66 -2.11
CA GLY A 155 -17.56 19.97 -1.50
C GLY A 155 -16.29 19.99 -0.61
N LYS A 156 -15.53 18.90 -0.55
CA LYS A 156 -14.35 18.72 0.33
C LYS A 156 -13.15 18.22 -0.46
N LYS A 157 -11.95 18.47 0.06
CA LYS A 157 -10.73 17.81 -0.42
C LYS A 157 -10.75 16.34 0.00
N PHE A 158 -10.08 15.46 -0.75
CA PHE A 158 -10.05 14.02 -0.48
C PHE A 158 -9.59 13.69 0.96
N GLN A 159 -8.55 14.36 1.45
CA GLN A 159 -8.02 14.16 2.81
C GLN A 159 -8.98 14.61 3.92
N GLU A 160 -10.02 15.38 3.60
CA GLU A 160 -11.04 15.85 4.54
C GLU A 160 -12.27 14.93 4.61
N LEU A 161 -12.34 13.94 3.70
CA LEU A 161 -13.43 12.97 3.67
C LEU A 161 -13.34 11.98 4.84
N SER A 162 -14.47 11.39 5.20
CA SER A 162 -14.48 10.25 6.12
C SER A 162 -13.76 9.04 5.52
N PRO A 163 -13.24 8.10 6.33
CA PRO A 163 -12.60 6.88 5.81
C PRO A 163 -13.49 6.10 4.83
N THR A 164 -14.78 6.01 5.11
CA THR A 164 -15.75 5.34 4.22
C THR A 164 -15.91 6.06 2.89
N ASP A 165 -16.00 7.40 2.92
CA ASP A 165 -16.15 8.18 1.70
C ASP A 165 -14.88 8.18 0.85
N ARG A 166 -13.69 8.17 1.49
CA ARG A 166 -12.41 7.99 0.79
C ARG A 166 -12.36 6.66 0.04
N ASP A 167 -12.73 5.59 0.71
CA ASP A 167 -12.79 4.25 0.12
C ASP A 167 -13.74 4.20 -1.08
N ALA A 168 -14.96 4.73 -0.92
CA ALA A 168 -15.96 4.80 -1.99
C ALA A 168 -15.48 5.65 -3.18
N PHE A 169 -14.76 6.75 -2.91
CA PHE A 169 -14.18 7.59 -3.94
C PHE A 169 -13.09 6.86 -4.74
N LEU A 170 -12.17 6.16 -4.06
CA LEU A 170 -11.12 5.36 -4.72
C LEU A 170 -11.72 4.24 -5.59
N HIS A 171 -12.75 3.56 -5.10
CA HIS A 171 -13.49 2.60 -5.91
C HIS A 171 -14.12 3.24 -7.15
N SER A 172 -14.72 4.41 -7.00
CA SER A 172 -15.33 5.14 -8.13
C SER A 172 -14.30 5.60 -9.16
N LEU A 173 -13.09 5.98 -8.73
CA LEU A 173 -11.95 6.26 -9.62
C LEU A 173 -11.55 5.01 -10.40
N SER A 174 -11.34 3.91 -9.68
CA SER A 174 -10.94 2.63 -10.28
C SER A 174 -11.93 2.11 -11.31
N ASP A 175 -13.23 2.24 -11.01
CA ASP A 175 -14.32 1.81 -11.89
C ASP A 175 -14.56 2.75 -13.08
N GLY A 176 -13.85 3.89 -13.16
CA GLY A 176 -14.05 4.89 -14.21
C GLY A 176 -15.36 5.67 -14.09
N LYS A 177 -16.00 5.65 -12.92
CA LYS A 177 -17.24 6.43 -12.67
C LYS A 177 -16.96 7.92 -12.50
N ILE A 178 -15.71 8.27 -12.15
CA ILE A 178 -15.24 9.64 -12.05
C ILE A 178 -14.41 9.94 -13.29
N THR A 179 -14.83 10.92 -14.06
CA THR A 179 -14.17 11.30 -15.31
C THR A 179 -13.60 12.71 -15.22
N SER A 180 -12.60 13.00 -16.03
CA SER A 180 -12.02 14.31 -16.20
C SER A 180 -11.71 14.54 -17.68
N GLU A 181 -11.92 15.77 -18.17
CA GLU A 181 -11.58 16.14 -19.54
C GLU A 181 -10.07 16.20 -19.78
N ARG A 182 -9.29 16.41 -18.73
CA ARG A 182 -7.85 16.64 -18.82
C ARG A 182 -7.04 15.35 -18.86
N VAL A 183 -7.42 14.36 -18.05
CA VAL A 183 -6.69 13.09 -17.93
C VAL A 183 -7.67 11.95 -17.68
N PRO A 184 -7.38 10.73 -18.18
CA PRO A 184 -8.19 9.55 -17.92
C PRO A 184 -7.94 9.06 -16.49
N LEU A 185 -8.78 9.49 -15.54
CA LEU A 185 -8.61 9.25 -14.11
C LEU A 185 -8.58 7.75 -13.74
N ALA A 186 -9.35 6.91 -14.43
CA ALA A 186 -9.32 5.47 -14.21
C ALA A 186 -7.95 4.88 -14.58
N GLN A 187 -7.34 5.31 -15.69
CA GLN A 187 -6.00 4.89 -16.06
C GLN A 187 -4.95 5.45 -15.11
N TRP A 188 -5.08 6.72 -14.73
CA TRP A 188 -4.19 7.32 -13.73
C TRP A 188 -4.15 6.51 -12.44
N PHE A 189 -5.32 6.10 -11.94
CA PHE A 189 -5.39 5.29 -10.73
C PHE A 189 -4.91 3.85 -10.97
N ASN A 190 -5.42 3.17 -12.00
CA ASN A 190 -5.19 1.75 -12.21
C ASN A 190 -3.81 1.43 -12.80
N ASP A 191 -3.29 2.29 -13.69
CA ASP A 191 -2.07 2.02 -14.44
C ASP A 191 -0.83 2.72 -13.83
N LEU A 192 -1.03 3.72 -12.96
CA LEU A 192 0.10 4.45 -12.35
C LEU A 192 0.07 4.42 -10.81
N LEU A 193 -0.95 5.00 -10.17
CA LEU A 193 -0.94 5.16 -8.71
C LEU A 193 -1.01 3.82 -7.97
N TYR A 194 -1.93 2.95 -8.38
CA TYR A 194 -2.10 1.65 -7.73
C TYR A 194 -0.90 0.71 -7.89
N PRO A 195 -0.28 0.57 -9.10
CA PRO A 195 0.97 -0.18 -9.23
C PRO A 195 2.11 0.38 -8.39
N LEU A 196 2.24 1.71 -8.27
CA LEU A 196 3.24 2.33 -7.39
C LEU A 196 2.97 2.00 -5.92
N PHE A 197 1.71 1.99 -5.49
CA PHE A 197 1.32 1.57 -4.15
C PHE A 197 1.68 0.10 -3.89
N GLU A 198 1.38 -0.81 -4.82
CA GLU A 198 1.74 -2.23 -4.68
C GLU A 198 3.26 -2.42 -4.60
N GLN A 199 4.00 -1.72 -5.45
CA GLN A 199 5.46 -1.73 -5.41
C GLN A 199 5.99 -1.20 -4.07
N ALA A 200 5.40 -0.12 -3.53
CA ALA A 200 5.79 0.45 -2.24
C ALA A 200 5.63 -0.55 -1.08
N CYS A 201 4.57 -1.39 -1.13
CA CYS A 201 4.33 -2.42 -0.12
C CYS A 201 5.40 -3.52 -0.13
N PHE A 202 5.93 -3.89 -1.31
CA PHE A 202 6.81 -5.06 -1.44
C PHE A 202 8.24 -4.74 -1.85
N ALA A 203 8.56 -3.47 -2.11
CA ALA A 203 9.92 -3.03 -2.40
C ALA A 203 10.87 -3.26 -1.21
N ASP A 204 12.17 -3.29 -1.50
CA ASP A 204 13.19 -3.25 -0.45
C ASP A 204 13.08 -1.90 0.30
N PRO A 205 13.14 -1.90 1.64
CA PRO A 205 13.06 -0.68 2.45
C PRO A 205 14.04 0.42 2.08
N ILE A 206 15.15 0.10 1.44
CA ILE A 206 16.13 1.09 0.96
C ILE A 206 15.50 2.14 0.01
N TYR A 207 14.41 1.76 -0.69
CA TYR A 207 13.69 2.66 -1.59
C TYR A 207 12.64 3.53 -0.87
N GLY A 208 12.50 3.40 0.45
CA GLY A 208 11.65 4.26 1.29
C GLY A 208 10.30 3.68 1.67
N GLY A 209 9.80 2.67 0.96
CA GLY A 209 8.59 1.91 1.31
C GLY A 209 8.87 0.73 2.23
N ASN A 210 7.83 -0.04 2.55
CA ASN A 210 7.91 -1.29 3.33
C ASN A 210 8.81 -1.16 4.58
N ARG A 211 8.69 -0.05 5.29
CA ARG A 211 9.50 0.21 6.50
C ARG A 211 9.39 -0.96 7.45
N ASP A 212 10.50 -1.29 8.09
CA ASP A 212 10.62 -2.45 8.99
C ASP A 212 10.26 -3.79 8.34
N LYS A 213 10.19 -3.86 7.01
CA LYS A 213 9.86 -5.08 6.26
C LYS A 213 8.51 -5.68 6.67
N VAL A 214 7.54 -4.83 7.03
CA VAL A 214 6.24 -5.22 7.57
C VAL A 214 5.51 -6.14 6.59
N PHE A 215 5.43 -5.75 5.33
CA PHE A 215 4.74 -6.53 4.30
C PHE A 215 5.48 -7.83 3.97
N TRP A 216 6.82 -7.83 3.99
CA TRP A 216 7.60 -9.04 3.79
C TRP A 216 7.36 -10.05 4.92
N ARG A 217 7.32 -9.59 6.18
CA ARG A 217 7.00 -10.46 7.31
C ARG A 217 5.57 -11.01 7.23
N MET A 218 4.62 -10.18 6.78
CA MET A 218 3.23 -10.57 6.64
C MET A 218 3.03 -11.70 5.62
N VAL A 219 3.74 -11.64 4.48
CA VAL A 219 3.64 -12.67 3.43
C VAL A 219 4.66 -13.80 3.60
N GLY A 220 5.57 -13.71 4.57
CA GLY A 220 6.62 -14.70 4.79
C GLY A 220 7.73 -14.66 3.72
N TYR A 221 7.98 -13.50 3.10
CA TYR A 221 9.06 -13.34 2.14
C TYR A 221 10.40 -13.13 2.87
N PRO A 222 11.43 -13.97 2.61
CA PRO A 222 12.68 -13.94 3.37
C PRO A 222 13.62 -12.78 2.98
N GLY A 223 13.34 -12.08 1.87
CA GLY A 223 14.21 -11.05 1.34
C GLY A 223 15.46 -11.63 0.66
N LEU A 224 16.63 -11.09 1.01
CA LEU A 224 17.92 -11.50 0.46
C LEU A 224 18.54 -12.69 1.24
N PRO A 225 19.34 -13.53 0.54
CA PRO A 225 19.62 -13.53 -0.89
C PRO A 225 18.41 -13.96 -1.73
N ALA A 226 18.29 -13.40 -2.93
CA ALA A 226 17.16 -13.68 -3.84
C ALA A 226 17.16 -15.13 -4.40
N PHE A 227 18.26 -15.87 -4.24
CA PHE A 227 18.40 -17.24 -4.75
C PHE A 227 18.03 -18.26 -3.67
N ASN A 228 16.84 -18.84 -3.81
CA ASN A 228 16.31 -19.82 -2.87
C ASN A 228 16.23 -21.26 -3.43
N THR A 229 16.98 -21.57 -4.51
CA THR A 229 16.89 -22.87 -5.19
C THR A 229 17.18 -24.06 -4.27
N LEU A 230 18.14 -23.93 -3.36
CA LEU A 230 18.46 -24.97 -2.39
C LEU A 230 17.39 -25.04 -1.30
N ASN A 231 16.97 -23.88 -0.79
CA ASN A 231 15.96 -23.76 0.25
C ASN A 231 14.61 -24.36 -0.19
N VAL A 232 14.22 -24.18 -1.46
CA VAL A 232 12.99 -24.78 -2.02
C VAL A 232 13.01 -26.31 -1.91
N LYS A 233 14.16 -26.95 -2.11
CA LYS A 233 14.28 -28.40 -1.98
C LYS A 233 14.28 -28.84 -0.51
N GLU A 234 15.04 -28.15 0.32
CA GLU A 234 15.25 -28.51 1.74
C GLU A 234 14.00 -28.29 2.58
N PHE A 235 13.31 -27.15 2.36
CA PHE A 235 12.14 -26.73 3.13
C PHE A 235 10.80 -27.05 2.46
N ARG A 236 10.79 -27.88 1.42
CA ARG A 236 9.53 -28.27 0.75
C ARG A 236 8.56 -28.89 1.75
N GLY A 237 7.42 -28.24 1.96
CA GLY A 237 6.40 -28.67 2.92
C GLY A 237 6.78 -28.46 4.39
N LYS A 238 7.84 -27.69 4.67
CA LYS A 238 8.29 -27.33 6.03
C LYS A 238 8.31 -25.81 6.18
N PRO A 239 8.15 -25.27 7.41
CA PRO A 239 8.33 -23.84 7.67
C PRO A 239 9.75 -23.39 7.31
N PHE A 240 9.87 -22.27 6.61
CA PHE A 240 11.15 -21.66 6.29
C PHE A 240 11.54 -20.67 7.40
N PRO A 241 12.68 -20.89 8.13
CA PRO A 241 13.04 -20.10 9.30
C PRO A 241 13.20 -18.60 8.99
N ASP A 242 13.85 -18.27 7.86
CA ASP A 242 14.18 -16.90 7.49
C ASP A 242 12.96 -16.07 7.09
N ALA A 243 11.81 -16.70 6.81
CA ALA A 243 10.56 -16.00 6.52
C ALA A 243 10.09 -15.07 7.65
N LYS A 244 10.50 -15.33 8.89
CA LYS A 244 10.18 -14.49 10.05
C LYS A 244 11.16 -13.34 10.27
N GLN A 245 12.33 -13.40 9.64
CA GLN A 245 13.40 -12.40 9.78
C GLN A 245 13.94 -12.01 8.41
N PRO A 246 13.12 -11.35 7.58
CA PRO A 246 13.52 -10.98 6.23
C PRO A 246 14.72 -10.05 6.24
N LYS A 247 15.63 -10.26 5.31
CA LYS A 247 16.83 -9.44 5.13
C LYS A 247 16.68 -8.52 3.92
N SER A 248 17.00 -7.25 4.09
CA SER A 248 17.00 -6.22 3.06
C SER A 248 18.41 -5.81 2.67
N ILE A 249 18.57 -5.00 1.65
CA ILE A 249 19.87 -4.44 1.25
C ILE A 249 20.51 -3.68 2.43
N GLN A 250 19.72 -2.97 3.22
CA GLN A 250 20.21 -2.21 4.38
C GLN A 250 20.86 -3.09 5.47
N ASP A 251 20.51 -4.37 5.55
CA ASP A 251 21.10 -5.27 6.55
C ASP A 251 22.53 -5.72 6.19
N PHE A 252 23.01 -5.38 4.98
CA PHE A 252 24.32 -5.74 4.46
C PHE A 252 25.21 -4.52 4.15
N SER A 253 24.75 -3.29 4.44
CA SER A 253 25.44 -2.02 4.19
C SER A 253 26.12 -1.44 5.43
#